data_e8c36eed4990d9e72f4160bfc65ca4aa
#
_entry.id   e8c36eed4990d9e72f4160bfc65ca4aa
#
_cell.length_a   1.000
_cell.length_b   1.000
_cell.length_c   1.000
_cell.angle_alpha   90.00
_cell.angle_beta   90.00
_cell.angle_gamma   90.00
#
_symmetry.space_group_name_H-M   'P 1'
#
loop_
_entity.id
_entity.type
_entity.pdbx_description
1 polymer ?
#
loop_
_entity_poly.entity_id
_entity_poly.type
_entity_poly.pdbx_seq_one_letter_code
_entity_poly.pdbx_strand_id
1 'polypeptide(L)'
;MKIGYKELHIPANADGSPKIDINSLHIWPRGNFMLMGLANLDNSFTCTLFMPIEGENSFESLKSEEQLISFFATYFPDTKEALPDLVRDFFRNPNSYLAIMKCFPWTFNDKVALIGDSSHAIVPFYGHGMNAGFEDITILNEMMQKYGDDWDQIFKAYEISRKPNADAIAELSRRNFEEMSAKTADTNFLLQKKIEKWFSDKHPEKWMPLYSRVTFSLQPYSEALAIGDFQNEIMQEVLKMDNIEDNWNSEEVENKILELLK
;
A
#
# COMPACT_ATOMS: atom_id res chain seq x y z
N MET A 1 -7.86 -6.34 10.13
CA MET A 1 -6.75 -7.31 9.92
C MET A 1 -6.22 -7.74 11.27
N LYS A 2 -5.74 -8.99 11.42
CA LYS A 2 -5.05 -9.42 12.66
C LYS A 2 -3.53 -9.10 12.60
N ILE A 3 -3.20 -7.97 12.01
CA ILE A 3 -1.84 -7.45 11.86
C ILE A 3 -1.72 -6.21 12.73
N GLY A 4 -0.67 -6.15 13.51
CA GLY A 4 -0.25 -4.98 14.24
C GLY A 4 1.00 -4.36 13.62
N TYR A 5 1.40 -3.23 14.15
CA TYR A 5 2.68 -2.62 13.80
C TYR A 5 3.37 -2.04 15.02
N LYS A 6 4.67 -1.90 14.91
CA LYS A 6 5.53 -1.29 15.90
C LYS A 6 6.59 -0.44 15.22
N GLU A 7 6.76 0.75 15.71
CA GLU A 7 7.80 1.66 15.22
C GLU A 7 9.15 1.35 15.88
N LEU A 8 10.17 1.30 15.04
CA LEU A 8 11.57 1.19 15.37
C LEU A 8 12.32 2.36 14.71
N HIS A 9 13.58 2.56 15.06
CA HIS A 9 14.34 3.70 14.56
C HIS A 9 15.74 3.31 14.09
N ILE A 10 16.11 3.72 12.87
CA ILE A 10 17.49 3.69 12.38
C ILE A 10 18.05 5.10 12.50
N PRO A 11 18.96 5.37 13.45
CA PRO A 11 19.59 6.69 13.58
C PRO A 11 20.57 6.94 12.43
N ALA A 12 20.79 8.22 12.10
CA ALA A 12 21.93 8.59 11.27
C ALA A 12 23.26 8.17 11.90
N ASN A 13 24.32 8.10 11.10
CA ASN A 13 25.68 7.92 11.60
C ASN A 13 26.14 9.12 12.42
N ALA A 14 27.21 8.98 13.20
CA ALA A 14 27.76 10.05 14.04
C ALA A 14 28.20 11.30 13.25
N ASP A 15 28.51 11.14 11.98
CA ASP A 15 28.87 12.21 11.04
C ASP A 15 27.62 12.83 10.33
N GLY A 16 26.42 12.38 10.69
CA GLY A 16 25.15 12.82 10.08
C GLY A 16 24.81 12.15 8.76
N SER A 17 25.61 11.21 8.24
CA SER A 17 25.27 10.47 7.03
C SER A 17 24.22 9.39 7.29
N PRO A 18 23.39 9.01 6.29
CA PRO A 18 22.42 7.93 6.45
C PRO A 18 23.13 6.56 6.53
N LYS A 19 22.55 5.62 7.30
CA LYS A 19 23.07 4.24 7.41
C LYS A 19 22.72 3.33 6.25
N ILE A 20 21.63 3.65 5.55
CA ILE A 20 21.13 2.93 4.38
C ILE A 20 20.78 3.96 3.30
N ASP A 21 20.47 3.54 2.08
CA ASP A 21 20.21 4.46 0.97
C ASP A 21 19.00 5.40 1.29
N ILE A 22 19.27 6.70 1.36
CA ILE A 22 18.29 7.74 1.71
C ILE A 22 17.25 7.98 0.62
N ASN A 23 17.55 7.60 -0.63
CA ASN A 23 16.67 7.84 -1.79
C ASN A 23 15.74 6.68 -2.09
N SER A 24 15.70 5.67 -1.22
CA SER A 24 14.93 4.45 -1.42
C SER A 24 13.94 4.21 -0.28
N LEU A 25 12.76 3.70 -0.62
CA LEU A 25 11.89 3.03 0.33
C LEU A 25 12.45 1.61 0.57
N HIS A 26 12.81 1.31 1.80
CA HIS A 26 13.31 0.00 2.17
C HIS A 26 12.20 -0.93 2.64
N ILE A 27 12.12 -2.13 2.07
CA ILE A 27 11.15 -3.14 2.46
C ILE A 27 11.87 -4.48 2.59
N TRP A 28 11.70 -5.14 3.74
CA TRP A 28 12.17 -6.49 4.02
C TRP A 28 10.96 -7.44 4.16
N PRO A 29 10.46 -8.01 3.06
CA PRO A 29 9.31 -8.91 3.08
C PRO A 29 9.65 -10.28 3.65
N ARG A 30 8.74 -10.88 4.43
CA ARG A 30 8.90 -12.20 5.06
C ARG A 30 7.59 -13.00 5.10
N GLY A 31 6.84 -12.98 3.99
CA GLY A 31 5.58 -13.72 3.86
C GLY A 31 4.42 -13.02 4.54
N ASN A 32 4.15 -13.30 5.81
CA ASN A 32 3.03 -12.72 6.55
C ASN A 32 3.44 -11.55 7.48
N PHE A 33 4.70 -11.14 7.47
CA PHE A 33 5.22 -9.98 8.16
C PHE A 33 6.29 -9.28 7.31
N MET A 34 6.58 -8.04 7.61
CA MET A 34 7.62 -7.26 6.94
C MET A 34 8.14 -6.13 7.82
N LEU A 35 9.39 -5.74 7.57
CA LEU A 35 9.95 -4.49 8.07
C LEU A 35 9.96 -3.47 6.91
N MET A 36 9.65 -2.22 7.20
CA MET A 36 9.69 -1.13 6.23
C MET A 36 10.43 0.05 6.83
N GLY A 37 11.31 0.69 6.06
CA GLY A 37 12.09 1.87 6.47
C GLY A 37 11.79 3.06 5.58
N LEU A 38 11.38 4.17 6.17
CA LEU A 38 11.08 5.44 5.53
C LEU A 38 12.10 6.49 5.97
N ALA A 39 12.73 7.16 5.01
CA ALA A 39 13.72 8.20 5.26
C ALA A 39 13.10 9.44 5.94
N ASN A 40 13.82 10.01 6.91
CA ASN A 40 13.52 11.27 7.54
C ASN A 40 14.45 12.38 7.05
N LEU A 41 14.07 13.63 7.27
CA LEU A 41 14.86 14.80 6.84
C LEU A 41 16.24 14.93 7.52
N ASP A 42 16.43 14.29 8.65
CA ASP A 42 17.68 14.26 9.42
C ASP A 42 18.60 13.08 9.09
N ASN A 43 18.37 12.42 7.97
CA ASN A 43 19.07 11.21 7.50
C ASN A 43 18.89 9.98 8.40
N SER A 44 17.96 10.00 9.34
CA SER A 44 17.48 8.82 10.05
C SER A 44 16.36 8.13 9.27
N PHE A 45 15.88 6.97 9.76
CA PHE A 45 14.72 6.29 9.20
C PHE A 45 13.73 5.91 10.29
N THR A 46 12.47 6.15 10.04
CA THR A 46 11.38 5.52 10.77
C THR A 46 11.17 4.13 10.19
N CYS A 47 11.43 3.11 11.03
CA CYS A 47 11.20 1.72 10.65
C CYS A 47 9.91 1.21 11.27
N THR A 48 9.10 0.53 10.48
CA THR A 48 7.85 -0.06 10.97
C THR A 48 7.87 -1.57 10.74
N LEU A 49 7.80 -2.32 11.84
CA LEU A 49 7.60 -3.77 11.80
C LEU A 49 6.10 -4.06 11.77
N PHE A 50 5.62 -4.63 10.67
CA PHE A 50 4.27 -5.15 10.50
C PHE A 50 4.29 -6.66 10.68
N MET A 51 3.52 -7.18 11.65
CA MET A 51 3.46 -8.62 11.86
C MET A 51 2.14 -9.03 12.55
N PRO A 52 1.78 -10.34 12.50
CA PRO A 52 0.65 -10.87 13.25
C PRO A 52 0.74 -10.53 14.74
N ILE A 53 -0.43 -10.37 15.36
CA ILE A 53 -0.51 -10.12 16.81
C ILE A 53 -0.29 -11.39 17.57
N GLU A 54 -0.88 -12.51 17.10
CA GLU A 54 -0.90 -13.83 17.70
C GLU A 54 -0.27 -14.85 16.75
N GLY A 55 0.29 -15.92 17.30
CA GLY A 55 0.85 -17.04 16.54
C GLY A 55 2.36 -17.18 16.69
N GLU A 56 2.99 -18.00 15.85
CA GLU A 56 4.41 -18.36 15.96
C GLU A 56 5.33 -17.16 15.75
N ASN A 57 5.16 -16.43 14.62
CA ASN A 57 5.89 -15.20 14.32
C ASN A 57 4.96 -14.01 14.54
N SER A 58 4.86 -13.56 15.79
CA SER A 58 3.90 -12.54 16.20
C SER A 58 4.46 -11.65 17.31
N PHE A 59 3.78 -10.53 17.59
CA PHE A 59 4.13 -9.70 18.75
C PHE A 59 3.97 -10.45 20.08
N GLU A 60 3.06 -11.42 20.17
CA GLU A 60 2.89 -12.24 21.39
C GLU A 60 4.02 -13.23 21.60
N SER A 61 4.70 -13.67 20.55
CA SER A 61 5.83 -14.62 20.66
C SER A 61 7.14 -13.95 21.07
N LEU A 62 7.25 -12.62 20.99
CA LEU A 62 8.46 -11.85 21.26
C LEU A 62 8.35 -11.14 22.63
N LYS A 63 8.55 -11.91 23.72
CA LYS A 63 8.37 -11.42 25.10
C LYS A 63 9.67 -11.13 25.83
N SER A 64 10.82 -11.59 25.32
CA SER A 64 12.13 -11.32 25.93
C SER A 64 13.12 -10.77 24.91
N GLU A 65 14.20 -10.15 25.42
CA GLU A 65 15.29 -9.62 24.60
C GLU A 65 15.94 -10.73 23.75
N GLU A 66 16.15 -11.91 24.31
CA GLU A 66 16.76 -13.05 23.61
C GLU A 66 15.89 -13.51 22.46
N GLN A 67 14.55 -13.58 22.65
CA GLN A 67 13.60 -13.95 21.60
C GLN A 67 13.61 -12.92 20.48
N LEU A 68 13.62 -11.62 20.81
CA LEU A 68 13.68 -10.53 19.84
C LEU A 68 14.98 -10.55 19.04
N ILE A 69 16.13 -10.68 19.71
CA ILE A 69 17.44 -10.72 19.06
C ILE A 69 17.53 -11.94 18.13
N SER A 70 17.08 -13.11 18.59
CA SER A 70 17.06 -14.32 17.78
C SER A 70 16.14 -14.20 16.56
N PHE A 71 14.95 -13.60 16.71
CA PHE A 71 14.04 -13.32 15.61
C PHE A 71 14.67 -12.40 14.56
N PHE A 72 15.25 -11.27 14.97
CA PHE A 72 15.88 -10.35 14.03
C PHE A 72 17.13 -10.96 13.38
N ALA A 73 17.95 -11.74 14.11
CA ALA A 73 19.07 -12.45 13.54
C ALA A 73 18.66 -13.48 12.48
N THR A 74 17.50 -14.08 12.64
CA THR A 74 16.96 -15.08 11.70
C THR A 74 16.33 -14.42 10.45
N TYR A 75 15.49 -13.43 10.67
CA TYR A 75 14.65 -12.88 9.62
C TYR A 75 15.16 -11.58 9.00
N PHE A 76 15.94 -10.79 9.75
CA PHE A 76 16.46 -9.47 9.33
C PHE A 76 17.94 -9.31 9.65
N PRO A 77 18.83 -10.27 9.27
CA PRO A 77 20.25 -10.27 9.67
C PRO A 77 21.00 -9.03 9.19
N ASP A 78 20.59 -8.47 8.05
CA ASP A 78 21.16 -7.28 7.41
C ASP A 78 20.79 -5.97 8.12
N THR A 79 19.82 -5.98 9.04
CA THR A 79 19.40 -4.78 9.79
C THR A 79 20.12 -4.60 11.12
N LYS A 80 20.92 -5.56 11.55
CA LYS A 80 21.56 -5.58 12.88
C LYS A 80 22.35 -4.32 13.20
N GLU A 81 23.17 -3.86 12.26
CA GLU A 81 23.98 -2.64 12.45
C GLU A 81 23.15 -1.36 12.28
N ALA A 82 22.08 -1.44 11.51
CA ALA A 82 21.19 -0.33 11.26
C ALA A 82 20.30 0.00 12.48
N LEU A 83 19.91 -1.02 13.28
CA LEU A 83 18.99 -0.91 14.42
C LEU A 83 19.72 -1.07 15.76
N PRO A 84 20.62 -0.17 16.18
CA PRO A 84 21.41 -0.30 17.41
C PRO A 84 20.55 -0.31 18.68
N ASP A 85 19.40 0.34 18.65
CA ASP A 85 18.46 0.49 19.75
C ASP A 85 17.24 -0.44 19.67
N LEU A 86 17.31 -1.51 18.85
CA LEU A 86 16.22 -2.44 18.58
C LEU A 86 15.46 -2.88 19.85
N VAL A 87 16.18 -3.35 20.85
CA VAL A 87 15.58 -3.87 22.10
C VAL A 87 14.85 -2.76 22.84
N ARG A 88 15.50 -1.61 23.01
CA ARG A 88 14.90 -0.45 23.67
C ARG A 88 13.61 -0.02 22.97
N ASP A 89 13.66 0.16 21.65
CA ASP A 89 12.53 0.69 20.89
C ASP A 89 11.39 -0.33 20.85
N PHE A 90 11.71 -1.62 20.69
CA PHE A 90 10.69 -2.67 20.65
C PHE A 90 9.89 -2.77 21.95
N PHE A 91 10.55 -2.75 23.11
CA PHE A 91 9.84 -2.90 24.40
C PHE A 91 9.28 -1.58 24.93
N ARG A 92 9.81 -0.44 24.50
CA ARG A 92 9.30 0.88 24.90
C ARG A 92 8.07 1.31 24.10
N ASN A 93 8.09 1.08 22.78
CA ASN A 93 7.03 1.55 21.89
C ASN A 93 5.81 0.62 21.97
N PRO A 94 4.58 1.17 21.98
CA PRO A 94 3.37 0.36 22.05
C PRO A 94 3.18 -0.45 20.76
N ASN A 95 2.48 -1.59 20.87
CA ASN A 95 1.90 -2.24 19.71
C ASN A 95 0.67 -1.45 19.27
N SER A 96 0.59 -1.13 17.98
CA SER A 96 -0.57 -0.52 17.37
C SER A 96 -1.24 -1.52 16.42
N TYR A 97 -2.52 -1.31 16.16
CA TYR A 97 -3.33 -2.22 15.34
C TYR A 97 -3.67 -1.56 14.01
N LEU A 98 -3.65 -2.34 12.95
CA LEU A 98 -4.15 -1.89 11.65
C LEU A 98 -5.65 -2.13 11.58
N ALA A 99 -6.40 -1.09 11.29
CA ALA A 99 -7.84 -1.14 11.10
C ALA A 99 -8.23 -0.49 9.77
N ILE A 100 -9.26 -1.05 9.15
CA ILE A 100 -9.95 -0.45 8.02
C ILE A 100 -11.35 -0.07 8.51
N MET A 101 -11.71 1.20 8.36
CA MET A 101 -13.05 1.67 8.64
C MET A 101 -13.88 1.64 7.35
N LYS A 102 -15.03 1.00 7.41
CA LYS A 102 -16.06 1.05 6.35
C LYS A 102 -17.40 1.29 7.00
N CYS A 103 -17.97 2.44 6.81
CA CYS A 103 -19.30 2.78 7.33
C CYS A 103 -20.18 3.34 6.25
N PHE A 104 -21.48 3.36 6.51
CA PHE A 104 -22.52 3.96 5.69
C PHE A 104 -23.80 4.08 6.51
N PRO A 105 -24.59 5.14 6.38
CA PRO A 105 -24.33 6.34 5.59
C PRO A 105 -23.24 7.23 6.23
N TRP A 106 -22.64 8.12 5.44
CA TRP A 106 -21.68 9.13 5.92
C TRP A 106 -22.35 10.43 6.33
N THR A 107 -23.60 10.60 5.92
CA THR A 107 -24.32 11.85 6.10
C THR A 107 -25.61 11.63 6.88
N PHE A 108 -26.02 12.64 7.63
CA PHE A 108 -27.31 12.63 8.33
C PHE A 108 -28.03 13.95 8.08
N ASN A 109 -29.06 13.88 7.23
CA ASN A 109 -29.81 15.04 6.74
C ASN A 109 -28.87 16.13 6.19
N ASP A 110 -29.20 17.38 6.45
CA ASP A 110 -28.41 18.59 6.18
C ASP A 110 -27.52 19.00 7.38
N LYS A 111 -27.26 18.11 8.35
CA LYS A 111 -26.69 18.47 9.66
C LYS A 111 -25.30 17.93 9.90
N VAL A 112 -24.98 16.72 9.43
CA VAL A 112 -23.71 16.04 9.74
C VAL A 112 -23.20 15.34 8.50
N ALA A 113 -21.87 15.43 8.27
CA ALA A 113 -21.14 14.62 7.32
C ALA A 113 -19.83 14.11 7.95
N LEU A 114 -19.47 12.86 7.68
CA LEU A 114 -18.17 12.29 8.02
C LEU A 114 -17.19 12.55 6.88
N ILE A 115 -15.93 12.86 7.23
CA ILE A 115 -14.85 13.16 6.27
C ILE A 115 -13.58 12.47 6.73
N GLY A 116 -12.77 11.98 5.78
CA GLY A 116 -11.47 11.37 6.04
C GLY A 116 -11.57 10.12 6.90
N ASP A 117 -10.65 9.92 7.82
CA ASP A 117 -10.53 8.71 8.65
C ASP A 117 -11.79 8.40 9.47
N SER A 118 -12.63 9.41 9.78
CA SER A 118 -13.90 9.20 10.45
C SER A 118 -14.90 8.39 9.62
N SER A 119 -14.76 8.40 8.29
CA SER A 119 -15.62 7.67 7.35
C SER A 119 -14.93 6.47 6.70
N HIS A 120 -13.62 6.55 6.47
CA HIS A 120 -12.87 5.55 5.68
C HIS A 120 -11.40 5.45 6.05
N ALA A 121 -11.06 5.30 7.33
CA ALA A 121 -9.67 5.00 7.72
C ALA A 121 -9.16 3.75 6.99
N ILE A 122 -7.97 3.85 6.39
CA ILE A 122 -7.35 2.80 5.59
C ILE A 122 -5.98 2.41 6.14
N VAL A 123 -5.49 1.24 5.75
CA VAL A 123 -4.13 0.80 6.10
C VAL A 123 -3.08 1.53 5.25
N PRO A 124 -1.84 1.74 5.76
CA PRO A 124 -0.90 2.71 5.20
C PRO A 124 -0.14 2.25 3.94
N PHE A 125 -0.42 1.07 3.40
CA PHE A 125 0.44 0.41 2.41
C PHE A 125 0.49 1.07 1.03
N TYR A 126 -0.50 1.88 0.66
CA TYR A 126 -0.43 2.78 -0.49
C TYR A 126 0.03 4.21 -0.12
N GLY A 127 0.03 4.56 1.17
CA GLY A 127 0.32 5.93 1.63
C GLY A 127 -0.76 6.96 1.30
N HIS A 128 -1.98 6.53 0.98
CA HIS A 128 -3.05 7.40 0.44
C HIS A 128 -4.12 7.84 1.43
N GLY A 129 -3.99 7.55 2.74
CA GLY A 129 -4.99 7.98 3.73
C GLY A 129 -5.21 9.48 3.75
N MET A 130 -4.13 10.24 3.86
CA MET A 130 -4.17 11.71 3.83
C MET A 130 -4.67 12.25 2.47
N ASN A 131 -4.20 11.67 1.36
CA ASN A 131 -4.61 12.08 0.02
C ASN A 131 -6.12 11.88 -0.18
N ALA A 132 -6.67 10.73 0.22
CA ALA A 132 -8.10 10.45 0.15
C ALA A 132 -8.93 11.43 1.00
N GLY A 133 -8.45 11.77 2.21
CA GLY A 133 -9.09 12.76 3.07
C GLY A 133 -9.07 14.18 2.48
N PHE A 134 -7.99 14.60 1.86
CA PHE A 134 -7.94 15.90 1.15
C PHE A 134 -8.81 15.91 -0.10
N GLU A 135 -8.91 14.79 -0.80
CA GLU A 135 -9.82 14.67 -1.93
C GLU A 135 -11.29 14.79 -1.49
N ASP A 136 -11.65 14.25 -0.31
CA ASP A 136 -13.00 14.46 0.26
C ASP A 136 -13.31 15.94 0.40
N ILE A 137 -12.37 16.73 0.93
CA ILE A 137 -12.54 18.18 1.11
C ILE A 137 -12.69 18.89 -0.24
N THR A 138 -11.90 18.48 -1.23
CA THR A 138 -11.97 19.03 -2.59
C THR A 138 -13.34 18.79 -3.19
N ILE A 139 -13.83 17.55 -3.16
CA ILE A 139 -15.15 17.18 -3.71
C ILE A 139 -16.27 17.84 -2.93
N LEU A 140 -16.19 17.91 -1.61
CA LEU A 140 -17.20 18.62 -0.81
C LEU A 140 -17.25 20.10 -1.20
N ASN A 141 -16.11 20.76 -1.38
CA ASN A 141 -16.05 22.16 -1.82
C ASN A 141 -16.64 22.34 -3.23
N GLU A 142 -16.41 21.43 -4.15
CA GLU A 142 -17.03 21.45 -5.49
C GLU A 142 -18.56 21.32 -5.40
N MET A 143 -19.07 20.46 -4.51
CA MET A 143 -20.50 20.32 -4.29
C MET A 143 -21.10 21.60 -3.68
N MET A 144 -20.41 22.26 -2.75
CA MET A 144 -20.82 23.56 -2.21
C MET A 144 -20.90 24.64 -3.29
N GLN A 145 -19.90 24.71 -4.18
CA GLN A 145 -19.93 25.65 -5.30
C GLN A 145 -21.07 25.37 -6.26
N LYS A 146 -21.44 24.11 -6.47
CA LYS A 146 -22.50 23.69 -7.39
C LYS A 146 -23.89 23.90 -6.84
N TYR A 147 -24.12 23.62 -5.56
CA TYR A 147 -25.45 23.58 -4.95
C TYR A 147 -25.72 24.73 -3.96
N GLY A 148 -24.75 25.63 -3.73
CA GLY A 148 -24.89 26.78 -2.83
C GLY A 148 -25.14 26.38 -1.39
N ASP A 149 -26.29 26.80 -0.83
CA ASP A 149 -26.66 26.54 0.57
C ASP A 149 -27.53 25.29 0.75
N ASP A 150 -27.74 24.49 -0.31
CA ASP A 150 -28.57 23.27 -0.23
C ASP A 150 -27.70 22.09 0.32
N TRP A 151 -27.54 22.09 1.64
CA TRP A 151 -26.75 21.08 2.33
C TRP A 151 -27.26 19.65 2.17
N ASP A 152 -28.57 19.46 1.96
CA ASP A 152 -29.13 18.12 1.70
C ASP A 152 -28.62 17.55 0.36
N GLN A 153 -28.58 18.38 -0.69
CA GLN A 153 -28.03 17.98 -1.98
C GLN A 153 -26.49 17.86 -1.94
N ILE A 154 -25.80 18.79 -1.25
CA ILE A 154 -24.35 18.77 -1.11
C ILE A 154 -23.91 17.45 -0.48
N PHE A 155 -24.48 17.07 0.66
CA PHE A 155 -24.08 15.87 1.38
C PHE A 155 -24.39 14.59 0.64
N LYS A 156 -25.55 14.50 -0.01
CA LYS A 156 -25.90 13.35 -0.86
C LYS A 156 -24.96 13.19 -2.04
N ALA A 157 -24.65 14.27 -2.74
CA ALA A 157 -23.75 14.23 -3.89
C ALA A 157 -22.32 13.88 -3.46
N TYR A 158 -21.83 14.43 -2.34
CA TYR A 158 -20.54 14.08 -1.74
C TYR A 158 -20.47 12.58 -1.42
N GLU A 159 -21.43 12.05 -0.66
CA GLU A 159 -21.46 10.65 -0.27
C GLU A 159 -21.48 9.70 -1.48
N ILE A 160 -22.32 9.98 -2.49
CA ILE A 160 -22.42 9.19 -3.72
C ILE A 160 -21.09 9.20 -4.48
N SER A 161 -20.40 10.33 -4.56
CA SER A 161 -19.14 10.46 -5.26
C SER A 161 -17.99 9.77 -4.52
N ARG A 162 -17.91 9.95 -3.19
CA ARG A 162 -16.74 9.55 -2.41
C ARG A 162 -16.76 8.11 -1.91
N LYS A 163 -17.95 7.61 -1.55
CA LYS A 163 -18.06 6.25 -0.97
C LYS A 163 -17.45 5.14 -1.84
N PRO A 164 -17.73 5.05 -3.16
CA PRO A 164 -17.10 4.04 -4.00
C PRO A 164 -15.56 4.17 -4.06
N ASN A 165 -15.05 5.41 -4.07
CA ASN A 165 -13.62 5.69 -4.13
C ASN A 165 -12.93 5.32 -2.82
N ALA A 166 -13.54 5.62 -1.68
CA ALA A 166 -13.02 5.24 -0.37
C ALA A 166 -12.99 3.72 -0.18
N ASP A 167 -14.03 3.01 -0.61
CA ASP A 167 -14.03 1.54 -0.57
C ASP A 167 -12.96 0.93 -1.47
N ALA A 168 -12.73 1.52 -2.65
CA ALA A 168 -11.72 1.08 -3.59
C ALA A 168 -10.30 1.29 -3.06
N ILE A 169 -9.97 2.47 -2.51
CA ILE A 169 -8.62 2.71 -1.97
C ILE A 169 -8.37 1.86 -0.71
N ALA A 170 -9.39 1.56 0.09
CA ALA A 170 -9.27 0.64 1.20
C ALA A 170 -8.92 -0.79 0.74
N GLU A 171 -9.56 -1.26 -0.33
CA GLU A 171 -9.28 -2.57 -0.92
C GLU A 171 -7.90 -2.60 -1.59
N LEU A 172 -7.54 -1.58 -2.35
CA LEU A 172 -6.21 -1.41 -2.95
C LEU A 172 -5.11 -1.45 -1.89
N SER A 173 -5.28 -0.72 -0.78
CA SER A 173 -4.30 -0.69 0.31
C SER A 173 -4.16 -2.05 0.99
N ARG A 174 -5.27 -2.79 1.16
CA ARG A 174 -5.25 -4.16 1.69
C ARG A 174 -4.48 -5.12 0.77
N ARG A 175 -4.77 -5.07 -0.54
CA ARG A 175 -4.08 -5.91 -1.55
C ARG A 175 -2.59 -5.58 -1.62
N ASN A 176 -2.23 -4.31 -1.51
CA ASN A 176 -0.83 -3.90 -1.56
C ASN A 176 -0.01 -4.45 -0.38
N PHE A 177 -0.62 -4.60 0.82
CA PHE A 177 0.04 -5.32 1.91
C PHE A 177 0.38 -6.76 1.53
N GLU A 178 -0.55 -7.50 0.94
CA GLU A 178 -0.32 -8.88 0.51
C GLU A 178 0.77 -8.96 -0.57
N GLU A 179 0.79 -7.99 -1.51
CA GLU A 179 1.84 -7.89 -2.52
C GLU A 179 3.21 -7.63 -1.89
N MET A 180 3.31 -6.63 -1.03
CA MET A 180 4.57 -6.22 -0.40
C MET A 180 5.13 -7.28 0.56
N SER A 181 4.28 -7.98 1.31
CA SER A 181 4.72 -8.91 2.34
C SER A 181 5.00 -10.32 1.83
N ALA A 182 4.20 -10.81 0.87
CA ALA A 182 4.22 -12.21 0.44
C ALA A 182 4.62 -12.40 -1.04
N LYS A 183 4.05 -11.61 -1.95
CA LYS A 183 4.18 -11.87 -3.39
C LYS A 183 5.54 -11.47 -3.98
N THR A 184 6.31 -10.63 -3.31
CA THR A 184 7.65 -10.21 -3.76
C THR A 184 8.67 -11.34 -3.82
N ALA A 185 8.37 -12.52 -3.26
CA ALA A 185 9.15 -13.75 -3.39
C ALA A 185 8.55 -14.75 -4.39
N ASP A 186 7.39 -14.48 -4.96
CA ASP A 186 6.71 -15.34 -5.93
C ASP A 186 7.24 -15.07 -7.34
N THR A 187 7.79 -16.10 -7.99
CA THR A 187 8.38 -16.01 -9.34
C THR A 187 7.37 -15.61 -10.41
N ASN A 188 6.14 -16.11 -10.32
CA ASN A 188 5.07 -15.77 -11.27
C ASN A 188 4.65 -14.30 -11.11
N PHE A 189 4.56 -13.83 -9.88
CA PHE A 189 4.27 -12.41 -9.61
C PHE A 189 5.38 -11.49 -10.15
N LEU A 190 6.65 -11.84 -9.93
CA LEU A 190 7.78 -11.09 -10.47
C LEU A 190 7.81 -11.09 -11.99
N LEU A 191 7.49 -12.22 -12.61
CA LEU A 191 7.37 -12.34 -14.06
C LEU A 191 6.22 -11.48 -14.58
N GLN A 192 5.04 -11.52 -13.94
CA GLN A 192 3.92 -10.65 -14.26
C GLN A 192 4.33 -9.17 -14.25
N LYS A 193 4.98 -8.71 -13.17
CA LYS A 193 5.43 -7.31 -13.05
C LYS A 193 6.46 -6.94 -14.11
N LYS A 194 7.31 -7.88 -14.50
CA LYS A 194 8.29 -7.70 -15.58
C LYS A 194 7.59 -7.53 -16.94
N ILE A 195 6.58 -8.33 -17.24
CA ILE A 195 5.77 -8.23 -18.47
C ILE A 195 4.97 -6.92 -18.46
N GLU A 196 4.28 -6.58 -17.38
CA GLU A 196 3.51 -5.34 -17.23
C GLU A 196 4.39 -4.10 -17.49
N LYS A 197 5.59 -4.07 -16.88
CA LYS A 197 6.53 -2.97 -17.08
C LYS A 197 6.98 -2.88 -18.54
N TRP A 198 7.43 -3.98 -19.14
CA TRP A 198 7.86 -4.01 -20.52
C TRP A 198 6.78 -3.57 -21.50
N PHE A 199 5.55 -4.06 -21.32
CA PHE A 199 4.42 -3.70 -22.16
C PHE A 199 4.02 -2.22 -21.97
N SER A 200 4.01 -1.73 -20.74
CA SER A 200 3.76 -0.33 -20.43
C SER A 200 4.81 0.62 -21.03
N ASP A 201 6.09 0.26 -20.97
CA ASP A 201 7.18 1.05 -21.55
C ASP A 201 7.02 1.15 -23.09
N LYS A 202 6.47 0.12 -23.74
CA LYS A 202 6.24 0.05 -25.20
C LYS A 202 4.92 0.68 -25.64
N HIS A 203 3.88 0.60 -24.79
CA HIS A 203 2.52 1.06 -25.08
C HIS A 203 1.95 1.91 -23.91
N PRO A 204 2.58 3.05 -23.58
CA PRO A 204 2.18 3.86 -22.41
C PRO A 204 0.76 4.42 -22.52
N GLU A 205 0.24 4.57 -23.76
CA GLU A 205 -1.13 5.03 -24.01
C GLU A 205 -2.20 3.94 -23.80
N LYS A 206 -1.79 2.64 -23.76
CA LYS A 206 -2.70 1.50 -23.60
C LYS A 206 -2.61 0.86 -22.24
N TRP A 207 -1.45 0.95 -21.59
CA TRP A 207 -1.20 0.29 -20.32
C TRP A 207 -0.48 1.21 -19.33
N MET A 208 -1.20 1.62 -18.31
CA MET A 208 -0.61 2.25 -17.12
C MET A 208 -0.71 1.25 -15.98
N PRO A 209 0.41 0.83 -15.35
CA PRO A 209 0.39 -0.07 -14.20
C PRO A 209 -0.49 0.47 -13.06
N LEU A 210 -1.20 -0.41 -12.36
CA LEU A 210 -2.15 -0.04 -11.31
C LEU A 210 -1.54 0.88 -10.26
N TYR A 211 -0.32 0.58 -9.79
CA TYR A 211 0.37 1.42 -8.81
C TYR A 211 0.56 2.85 -9.32
N SER A 212 1.02 3.01 -10.56
CA SER A 212 1.22 4.33 -11.18
C SER A 212 -0.10 5.07 -11.37
N ARG A 213 -1.16 4.35 -11.72
CA ARG A 213 -2.51 4.91 -11.88
C ARG A 213 -3.06 5.46 -10.57
N VAL A 214 -2.91 4.71 -9.49
CA VAL A 214 -3.36 5.14 -8.15
C VAL A 214 -2.51 6.27 -7.60
N THR A 215 -1.19 6.21 -7.77
CA THR A 215 -0.25 7.12 -7.09
C THR A 215 0.03 8.41 -7.87
N PHE A 216 0.04 8.35 -9.22
CA PHE A 216 0.50 9.44 -10.07
C PHE A 216 -0.58 9.96 -11.03
N SER A 217 -1.87 9.64 -10.80
CA SER A 217 -2.96 10.21 -11.56
C SER A 217 -4.08 10.72 -10.64
N LEU A 218 -4.98 11.53 -11.21
CA LEU A 218 -6.22 11.98 -10.54
C LEU A 218 -7.43 11.11 -10.91
N GLN A 219 -7.19 9.92 -11.47
CA GLN A 219 -8.27 9.01 -11.80
C GLN A 219 -8.95 8.53 -10.52
N PRO A 220 -10.28 8.45 -10.47
CA PRO A 220 -11.02 7.93 -9.33
C PRO A 220 -10.52 6.53 -8.92
N TYR A 221 -10.32 6.31 -7.62
CA TYR A 221 -9.82 5.03 -7.12
C TYR A 221 -10.68 3.83 -7.52
N SER A 222 -12.00 4.02 -7.62
CA SER A 222 -12.92 2.97 -8.07
C SER A 222 -12.69 2.56 -9.52
N GLU A 223 -12.39 3.53 -10.39
CA GLU A 223 -12.03 3.26 -11.78
C GLU A 223 -10.64 2.62 -11.88
N ALA A 224 -9.67 3.12 -11.10
CA ALA A 224 -8.32 2.56 -11.05
C ALA A 224 -8.34 1.09 -10.60
N LEU A 225 -9.16 0.76 -9.60
CA LEU A 225 -9.35 -0.61 -9.14
C LEU A 225 -9.95 -1.50 -10.24
N ALA A 226 -11.03 -1.06 -10.90
CA ALA A 226 -11.68 -1.83 -11.94
C ALA A 226 -10.76 -2.10 -13.14
N ILE A 227 -9.98 -1.09 -13.56
CA ILE A 227 -8.98 -1.26 -14.63
C ILE A 227 -7.85 -2.18 -14.18
N GLY A 228 -7.38 -2.06 -12.94
CA GLY A 228 -6.36 -2.93 -12.39
C GLY A 228 -6.81 -4.40 -12.31
N ASP A 229 -8.06 -4.65 -11.96
CA ASP A 229 -8.64 -6.00 -11.97
C ASP A 229 -8.69 -6.56 -13.39
N PHE A 230 -9.13 -5.79 -14.37
CA PHE A 230 -9.12 -6.17 -15.78
C PHE A 230 -7.69 -6.43 -16.31
N GLN A 231 -6.73 -5.58 -15.98
CA GLN A 231 -5.33 -5.79 -16.32
C GLN A 231 -4.76 -7.06 -15.70
N ASN A 232 -5.13 -7.36 -14.46
CA ASN A 232 -4.72 -8.59 -13.81
C ASN A 232 -5.32 -9.83 -14.49
N GLU A 233 -6.59 -9.80 -14.92
CA GLU A 233 -7.19 -10.89 -15.70
C GLU A 233 -6.42 -11.14 -17.00
N ILE A 234 -6.03 -10.11 -17.74
CA ILE A 234 -5.19 -10.22 -18.92
C ILE A 234 -3.86 -10.91 -18.59
N MET A 235 -3.19 -10.48 -17.52
CA MET A 235 -1.91 -11.07 -17.11
C MET A 235 -2.05 -12.55 -16.71
N GLN A 236 -3.15 -12.92 -16.06
CA GLN A 236 -3.41 -14.35 -15.74
C GLN A 236 -3.55 -15.21 -17.00
N GLU A 237 -4.08 -14.68 -18.09
CA GLU A 237 -4.14 -15.40 -19.38
C GLU A 237 -2.77 -15.44 -20.07
N VAL A 238 -2.01 -14.35 -20.01
CA VAL A 238 -0.65 -14.28 -20.58
C VAL A 238 0.30 -15.25 -19.87
N LEU A 239 0.22 -15.37 -18.56
CA LEU A 239 1.06 -16.28 -17.77
C LEU A 239 0.79 -17.77 -18.06
N LYS A 240 -0.31 -18.12 -18.73
CA LYS A 240 -0.61 -19.50 -19.15
C LYS A 240 0.02 -19.88 -20.50
N MET A 241 0.64 -18.92 -21.20
CA MET A 241 1.29 -19.18 -22.51
C MET A 241 2.48 -20.11 -22.34
N ASP A 242 2.70 -20.96 -23.34
CA ASP A 242 3.82 -21.90 -23.34
C ASP A 242 5.17 -21.18 -23.32
N ASN A 243 6.10 -21.65 -22.48
CA ASN A 243 7.45 -21.09 -22.31
C ASN A 243 7.48 -19.58 -22.02
N ILE A 244 6.49 -19.07 -21.29
CA ILE A 244 6.36 -17.63 -20.98
C ILE A 244 7.57 -17.09 -20.22
N GLU A 245 8.22 -17.89 -19.39
CA GLU A 245 9.41 -17.49 -18.62
C GLU A 245 10.58 -17.08 -19.54
N ASP A 246 10.75 -17.77 -20.67
CA ASP A 246 11.80 -17.51 -21.66
C ASP A 246 11.37 -16.47 -22.70
N ASN A 247 10.08 -16.42 -23.04
CA ASN A 247 9.53 -15.63 -24.14
C ASN A 247 8.69 -14.42 -23.68
N TRP A 248 8.83 -13.99 -22.44
CA TRP A 248 8.00 -12.98 -21.77
C TRP A 248 7.90 -11.63 -22.51
N ASN A 249 8.87 -11.28 -23.37
CA ASN A 249 8.93 -10.04 -24.15
C ASN A 249 8.85 -10.27 -25.67
N SER A 250 8.25 -11.38 -26.09
CA SER A 250 8.10 -11.71 -27.50
C SER A 250 6.96 -10.95 -28.17
N GLU A 251 6.97 -10.91 -29.50
CA GLU A 251 5.88 -10.35 -30.30
C GLU A 251 4.56 -11.12 -30.09
N GLU A 252 4.64 -12.43 -29.81
CA GLU A 252 3.48 -13.26 -29.50
C GLU A 252 2.78 -12.80 -28.21
N VAL A 253 3.55 -12.53 -27.15
CA VAL A 253 3.03 -12.00 -25.86
C VAL A 253 2.45 -10.60 -26.06
N GLU A 254 3.13 -9.73 -26.82
CA GLU A 254 2.61 -8.41 -27.16
C GLU A 254 1.25 -8.47 -27.85
N ASN A 255 1.16 -9.29 -28.91
CA ASN A 255 -0.06 -9.48 -29.68
C ASN A 255 -1.19 -10.06 -28.82
N LYS A 256 -0.87 -10.99 -27.92
CA LYS A 256 -1.86 -11.56 -26.98
C LYS A 256 -2.43 -10.49 -26.04
N ILE A 257 -1.59 -9.62 -25.47
CA ILE A 257 -2.05 -8.52 -24.61
C ILE A 257 -2.91 -7.54 -25.44
N LEU A 258 -2.47 -7.16 -26.64
CA LEU A 258 -3.20 -6.26 -27.52
C LEU A 258 -4.56 -6.83 -27.97
N GLU A 259 -4.68 -8.15 -28.12
CA GLU A 259 -5.94 -8.83 -28.41
C GLU A 259 -6.90 -8.76 -27.23
N LEU A 260 -6.40 -9.02 -26.00
CA LEU A 260 -7.21 -9.04 -24.78
C LEU A 260 -7.63 -7.64 -24.30
N LEU A 261 -6.97 -6.59 -24.77
CA LEU A 261 -7.32 -5.19 -24.51
C LEU A 261 -8.47 -4.66 -25.38
N LYS A 262 -8.95 -5.42 -26.39
CA LYS A 262 -10.07 -5.02 -27.27
C LYS A 262 -11.42 -5.33 -26.65
#